data_a35583e030b9c08a5d2172550eaed830
#
_entry.id   a35583e030b9c08a5d2172550eaed830
#
_cell.length_a   1.000
_cell.length_b   1.000
_cell.length_c   1.000
_cell.angle_alpha   90.00
_cell.angle_beta   90.00
_cell.angle_gamma   90.00
#
_symmetry.space_group_name_H-M   'P 1'
#
loop_
_entity.id
_entity.type
_entity.pdbx_description
1 polymer ?
#
loop_
_entity_poly.entity_id
_entity_poly.type
_entity_poly.pdbx_seq_one_letter_code
_entity_poly.pdbx_strand_id
1 'polypeptide(L)'
;MTVLEEATGDPTDGAIEEPADARGRVAELHGIRAQALAGPSEKATEAQHAKGKLTARERIELLLDAGSFQEVEQLRRHRATGFGLEAKKPYTDGVITGWGTVEGRTVFVYAHDFRIFGGALGEAHATKIHKIMDMAIAAGAPLVSL
;
A
#
# COMPACT_ATOMS: atom_id res chain seq x y z
N MET A 1 -38.91 26.34 43.24
CA MET A 1 -37.48 26.78 43.04
C MET A 1 -36.69 25.50 42.87
N THR A 2 -36.57 25.05 41.60
CA THR A 2 -35.95 23.75 41.25
C THR A 2 -34.70 24.07 40.48
N VAL A 3 -33.56 23.69 41.05
CA VAL A 3 -32.24 23.87 40.45
C VAL A 3 -32.05 22.79 39.38
N LEU A 4 -31.80 23.19 38.13
CA LEU A 4 -31.39 22.31 37.05
C LEU A 4 -29.88 22.07 37.20
N GLU A 5 -29.50 20.85 37.41
CA GLU A 5 -28.13 20.36 37.45
C GLU A 5 -27.67 20.11 36.00
N GLU A 6 -26.70 20.91 35.57
CA GLU A 6 -26.07 20.77 34.23
C GLU A 6 -25.18 19.55 34.22
N ALA A 7 -25.52 18.59 33.39
CA ALA A 7 -24.62 17.49 33.07
C ALA A 7 -23.67 17.94 31.92
N THR A 8 -22.50 18.41 32.28
CA THR A 8 -21.39 18.59 31.32
C THR A 8 -20.56 17.31 31.27
N GLY A 9 -20.89 16.45 30.35
CA GLY A 9 -20.06 15.32 29.94
C GLY A 9 -19.64 15.55 28.50
N ASP A 10 -18.42 16.00 28.29
CA ASP A 10 -17.78 16.05 26.95
C ASP A 10 -17.31 14.64 26.57
N PRO A 11 -17.85 14.02 25.49
CA PRO A 11 -17.45 12.68 25.06
C PRO A 11 -16.39 12.70 23.96
N THR A 12 -15.34 13.51 24.09
CA THR A 12 -14.23 13.52 23.12
C THR A 12 -12.87 13.50 23.79
N ASP A 13 -12.63 12.48 24.59
CA ASP A 13 -11.26 12.14 24.96
C ASP A 13 -10.96 10.70 24.50
N GLY A 14 -10.91 10.52 23.19
CA GLY A 14 -10.16 9.45 22.56
C GLY A 14 -8.70 9.82 22.65
N ALA A 15 -8.07 9.57 23.79
CA ALA A 15 -6.64 9.74 23.98
C ALA A 15 -5.93 9.01 22.84
N ILE A 16 -5.39 9.77 21.89
CA ILE A 16 -4.37 9.29 20.97
C ILE A 16 -3.17 9.04 21.89
N GLU A 17 -2.94 7.78 22.26
CA GLU A 17 -1.71 7.38 22.94
C GLU A 17 -0.55 7.81 22.03
N GLU A 18 0.13 8.89 22.40
CA GLU A 18 1.37 9.29 21.76
C GLU A 18 2.36 8.12 21.91
N PRO A 19 2.96 7.62 20.83
CA PRO A 19 3.99 6.61 20.94
C PRO A 19 5.12 7.18 21.80
N ALA A 20 5.34 6.60 22.97
CA ALA A 20 6.07 7.18 24.10
C ALA A 20 7.55 7.49 23.79
N ASP A 21 8.13 6.93 22.71
CA ASP A 21 9.51 7.19 22.29
C ASP A 21 9.77 6.88 20.81
N ALA A 22 10.97 7.19 20.33
CA ALA A 22 11.38 6.92 18.95
C ALA A 22 11.33 5.41 18.59
N ARG A 23 11.54 4.53 19.55
CA ARG A 23 11.50 3.07 19.37
C ARG A 23 10.07 2.60 19.11
N GLY A 24 9.10 3.14 19.87
CA GLY A 24 7.68 2.86 19.65
C GLY A 24 7.22 3.26 18.26
N ARG A 25 7.61 4.44 17.77
CA ARG A 25 7.30 4.92 16.42
C ARG A 25 7.92 4.04 15.31
N VAL A 26 9.14 3.57 15.53
CA VAL A 26 9.79 2.62 14.61
C VAL A 26 9.06 1.28 14.61
N ALA A 27 8.66 0.75 15.75
CA ALA A 27 7.90 -0.49 15.84
C ALA A 27 6.52 -0.36 15.15
N GLU A 28 5.83 0.76 15.33
CA GLU A 28 4.58 1.08 14.62
C GLU A 28 4.78 1.08 13.11
N LEU A 29 5.81 1.77 12.60
CA LEU A 29 6.14 1.79 11.17
C LEU A 29 6.41 0.38 10.63
N HIS A 30 7.13 -0.45 11.37
CA HIS A 30 7.35 -1.85 10.99
C HIS A 30 6.04 -2.64 10.90
N GLY A 31 5.12 -2.43 11.86
CA GLY A 31 3.78 -3.03 11.83
C GLY A 31 2.97 -2.61 10.60
N ILE A 32 2.97 -1.32 10.27
CA ILE A 32 2.29 -0.78 9.08
C ILE A 32 2.90 -1.36 7.78
N ARG A 33 4.22 -1.45 7.70
CA ARG A 33 4.90 -2.07 6.56
C ARG A 33 4.56 -3.56 6.41
N ALA A 34 4.51 -4.30 7.51
CA ALA A 34 4.12 -5.70 7.51
C ALA A 34 2.68 -5.88 6.97
N GLN A 35 1.75 -5.02 7.37
CA GLN A 35 0.38 -5.01 6.83
C GLN A 35 0.35 -4.74 5.31
N ALA A 36 1.14 -3.78 4.84
CA ALA A 36 1.24 -3.46 3.42
C ALA A 36 1.81 -4.63 2.59
N LEU A 37 2.76 -5.38 3.17
CA LEU A 37 3.35 -6.58 2.55
C LEU A 37 2.38 -7.76 2.52
N ALA A 38 1.62 -7.99 3.59
CA ALA A 38 0.66 -9.09 3.67
C ALA A 38 -0.46 -8.98 2.62
N GLY A 39 -0.77 -7.76 2.18
CA GLY A 39 -1.85 -7.49 1.23
C GLY A 39 -3.24 -7.51 1.89
N PRO A 40 -4.33 -7.59 1.10
CA PRO A 40 -5.67 -7.37 1.60
C PRO A 40 -6.20 -8.48 2.52
N SER A 41 -5.89 -9.74 2.22
CA SER A 41 -6.22 -10.90 3.05
C SER A 41 -5.63 -12.20 2.48
N GLU A 42 -5.46 -13.20 3.35
CA GLU A 42 -5.05 -14.55 2.96
C GLU A 42 -6.06 -15.19 1.99
N LYS A 43 -7.36 -15.08 2.29
CA LYS A 43 -8.45 -15.56 1.42
C LYS A 43 -8.37 -14.97 -0.01
N ALA A 44 -8.02 -13.70 -0.15
CA ALA A 44 -7.87 -13.08 -1.47
C ALA A 44 -6.64 -13.63 -2.21
N THR A 45 -5.58 -13.94 -1.48
CA THR A 45 -4.38 -14.57 -2.03
C THR A 45 -4.67 -16.00 -2.50
N GLU A 46 -5.32 -16.80 -1.67
CA GLU A 46 -5.75 -18.15 -2.03
C GLU A 46 -6.68 -18.17 -3.25
N ALA A 47 -7.64 -17.24 -3.32
CA ALA A 47 -8.54 -17.11 -4.47
C ALA A 47 -7.80 -16.69 -5.76
N GLN A 48 -6.69 -15.99 -5.67
CA GLN A 48 -5.82 -15.67 -6.81
C GLN A 48 -5.06 -16.91 -7.27
N HIS A 49 -4.45 -17.64 -6.33
CA HIS A 49 -3.72 -18.88 -6.61
C HIS A 49 -4.64 -19.99 -7.15
N ALA A 50 -5.85 -20.13 -6.63
CA ALA A 50 -6.84 -21.09 -7.13
C ALA A 50 -7.21 -20.88 -8.60
N LYS A 51 -7.01 -19.67 -9.15
CA LYS A 51 -7.16 -19.36 -10.56
C LYS A 51 -5.89 -19.64 -11.38
N GLY A 52 -4.85 -20.23 -10.78
CA GLY A 52 -3.55 -20.43 -11.41
C GLY A 52 -2.76 -19.13 -11.62
N LYS A 53 -3.07 -18.07 -10.89
CA LYS A 53 -2.44 -16.74 -11.03
C LYS A 53 -1.61 -16.38 -9.81
N LEU A 54 -0.46 -15.80 -10.05
CA LEU A 54 0.40 -15.25 -9.01
C LEU A 54 -0.10 -13.88 -8.55
N THR A 55 0.24 -13.50 -7.33
CA THR A 55 0.05 -12.14 -6.82
C THR A 55 0.98 -11.15 -7.53
N ALA A 56 0.71 -9.85 -7.39
CA ALA A 56 1.58 -8.82 -7.94
C ALA A 56 3.02 -8.92 -7.42
N ARG A 57 3.20 -9.20 -6.13
CA ARG A 57 4.54 -9.34 -5.51
C ARG A 57 5.29 -10.54 -6.05
N GLU A 58 4.64 -11.70 -6.12
CA GLU A 58 5.25 -12.92 -6.65
C GLU A 58 5.70 -12.74 -8.11
N ARG A 59 4.93 -12.01 -8.93
CA ARG A 59 5.34 -11.70 -10.32
C ARG A 59 6.57 -10.82 -10.37
N ILE A 60 6.66 -9.81 -9.50
CA ILE A 60 7.84 -8.95 -9.38
C ILE A 60 9.07 -9.76 -8.93
N GLU A 61 8.90 -10.64 -7.93
CA GLU A 61 9.97 -11.51 -7.43
C GLU A 61 10.49 -12.49 -8.48
N LEU A 62 9.61 -12.97 -9.38
CA LEU A 62 10.03 -13.82 -10.51
C LEU A 62 10.75 -13.05 -11.61
N LEU A 63 10.48 -11.75 -11.77
CA LEU A 63 11.11 -10.91 -12.78
C LEU A 63 12.50 -10.46 -12.35
N LEU A 64 12.65 -10.04 -11.09
CA LEU A 64 13.84 -9.36 -10.61
C LEU A 64 14.83 -10.32 -9.97
N ASP A 65 16.10 -9.92 -9.95
CA ASP A 65 17.14 -10.62 -9.19
C ASP A 65 16.76 -10.69 -7.71
N ALA A 66 17.02 -11.82 -7.07
CA ALA A 66 16.62 -12.09 -5.69
C ALA A 66 17.10 -10.98 -4.73
N GLY A 67 16.17 -10.41 -3.96
CA GLY A 67 16.47 -9.39 -2.95
C GLY A 67 16.77 -8.00 -3.51
N SER A 68 16.70 -7.79 -4.83
CA SER A 68 16.99 -6.48 -5.45
C SER A 68 15.84 -5.50 -5.40
N PHE A 69 14.60 -5.96 -5.16
CA PHE A 69 13.41 -5.12 -5.23
C PHE A 69 13.36 -4.03 -4.17
N GLN A 70 13.23 -2.79 -4.62
CA GLN A 70 13.02 -1.60 -3.80
C GLN A 70 11.64 -1.02 -4.10
N GLU A 71 10.69 -1.20 -3.16
CA GLU A 71 9.33 -0.71 -3.33
C GLU A 71 9.22 0.79 -3.10
N VAL A 72 8.49 1.48 -3.99
CA VAL A 72 8.22 2.91 -3.91
C VAL A 72 6.75 3.14 -3.56
N GLU A 73 6.49 4.04 -2.61
CA GLU A 73 5.14 4.39 -2.15
C GLU A 73 4.30 3.20 -1.63
N GLN A 74 4.95 2.28 -0.94
CA GLN A 74 4.33 1.10 -0.34
C GLN A 74 3.09 1.44 0.53
N LEU A 75 3.15 2.54 1.27
CA LEU A 75 2.11 2.93 2.23
C LEU A 75 1.05 3.86 1.63
N ARG A 76 1.11 4.13 0.32
CA ARG A 76 0.12 4.98 -0.36
C ARG A 76 -1.26 4.34 -0.29
N ARG A 77 -2.27 5.20 0.00
CA ARG A 77 -3.70 4.84 0.00
C ARG A 77 -4.47 5.83 -0.85
N HIS A 78 -5.64 5.42 -1.36
CA HIS A 78 -6.53 6.34 -2.06
C HIS A 78 -7.16 7.37 -1.11
N ARG A 79 -7.64 8.47 -1.70
CA ARG A 79 -8.37 9.55 -1.01
C ARG A 79 -9.83 9.61 -1.42
N ALA A 80 -10.31 8.62 -2.15
CA ALA A 80 -11.69 8.57 -2.61
C ALA A 80 -12.66 8.56 -1.43
N THR A 81 -13.78 9.26 -1.62
CA THR A 81 -14.90 9.36 -0.68
C THR A 81 -16.19 8.88 -1.35
N GLY A 82 -17.18 8.52 -0.56
CA GLY A 82 -18.45 7.97 -1.04
C GLY A 82 -18.39 6.47 -1.29
N PHE A 83 -19.56 5.86 -1.43
CA PHE A 83 -19.76 4.43 -1.66
C PHE A 83 -19.07 3.51 -0.63
N GLY A 84 -18.80 4.01 0.58
CA GLY A 84 -18.12 3.26 1.64
C GLY A 84 -16.62 3.07 1.43
N LEU A 85 -16.01 3.82 0.52
CA LEU A 85 -14.57 3.75 0.25
C LEU A 85 -13.73 4.33 1.39
N GLU A 86 -14.29 5.21 2.20
CA GLU A 86 -13.63 5.79 3.38
C GLU A 86 -13.18 4.72 4.37
N ALA A 87 -13.97 3.65 4.51
CA ALA A 87 -13.67 2.52 5.39
C ALA A 87 -12.75 1.47 4.76
N LYS A 88 -12.50 1.55 3.44
CA LYS A 88 -11.74 0.55 2.67
C LYS A 88 -10.52 1.21 2.04
N LYS A 89 -9.49 1.47 2.85
CA LYS A 89 -8.25 2.12 2.40
C LYS A 89 -7.06 1.16 2.49
N PRO A 90 -6.97 0.15 1.61
CA PRO A 90 -5.83 -0.76 1.60
C PRO A 90 -4.53 -0.02 1.26
N TYR A 91 -3.42 -0.47 1.83
CA TYR A 91 -2.11 -0.02 1.41
C TYR A 91 -1.84 -0.41 -0.05
N THR A 92 -0.90 0.27 -0.67
CA THR A 92 -0.50 0.11 -2.08
C THR A 92 -1.52 0.56 -3.12
N ASP A 93 -2.78 0.74 -2.74
CA ASP A 93 -3.90 1.12 -3.64
C ASP A 93 -4.01 0.26 -4.90
N GLY A 94 -3.76 -1.05 -4.77
CA GLY A 94 -3.93 -2.01 -5.86
C GLY A 94 -2.82 -2.00 -6.93
N VAL A 95 -1.70 -1.31 -6.70
CA VAL A 95 -0.51 -1.39 -7.56
C VAL A 95 0.76 -1.40 -6.75
N ILE A 96 1.64 -2.34 -7.05
CA ILE A 96 2.99 -2.42 -6.48
C ILE A 96 3.93 -1.74 -7.47
N THR A 97 4.68 -0.75 -7.01
CA THR A 97 5.61 0.03 -7.83
C THR A 97 6.99 0.03 -7.21
N GLY A 98 8.03 -0.02 -8.02
CA GLY A 98 9.39 -0.02 -7.51
C GLY A 98 10.42 -0.23 -8.62
N TRP A 99 11.62 -0.58 -8.21
CA TRP A 99 12.72 -0.91 -9.10
C TRP A 99 13.57 -2.02 -8.49
N GLY A 100 14.35 -2.66 -9.33
CA GLY A 100 15.30 -3.68 -8.93
C GLY A 100 16.27 -3.96 -10.07
N THR A 101 16.86 -5.14 -10.10
CA THR A 101 17.76 -5.52 -11.18
C THR A 101 17.27 -6.78 -11.88
N VAL A 102 17.60 -6.92 -13.15
CA VAL A 102 17.51 -8.13 -13.96
C VAL A 102 18.90 -8.38 -14.55
N GLU A 103 19.53 -9.47 -14.17
CA GLU A 103 20.93 -9.77 -14.55
C GLU A 103 21.87 -8.59 -14.23
N GLY A 104 21.69 -7.95 -13.06
CA GLY A 104 22.44 -6.81 -12.59
C GLY A 104 22.09 -5.47 -13.24
N ARG A 105 21.16 -5.41 -14.18
CA ARG A 105 20.74 -4.16 -14.84
C ARG A 105 19.51 -3.59 -14.17
N THR A 106 19.50 -2.30 -13.88
CA THR A 106 18.36 -1.60 -13.27
C THR A 106 17.14 -1.66 -14.18
N VAL A 107 16.02 -2.08 -13.59
CA VAL A 107 14.70 -2.15 -14.22
C VAL A 107 13.68 -1.57 -13.27
N PHE A 108 12.83 -0.68 -13.76
CA PHE A 108 11.65 -0.21 -13.03
C PHE A 108 10.47 -1.10 -13.34
N VAL A 109 9.55 -1.27 -12.38
CA VAL A 109 8.43 -2.17 -12.50
C VAL A 109 7.20 -1.63 -11.80
N TYR A 110 6.04 -1.86 -12.38
CA TYR A 110 4.78 -1.83 -11.65
C TYR A 110 3.95 -3.06 -11.98
N ALA A 111 3.20 -3.53 -10.97
CA ALA A 111 2.35 -4.70 -11.08
C ALA A 111 0.97 -4.42 -10.48
N HIS A 112 -0.09 -4.66 -11.26
CA HIS A 112 -1.45 -4.51 -10.77
C HIS A 112 -1.81 -5.64 -9.81
N ASP A 113 -2.30 -5.28 -8.60
CA ASP A 113 -2.78 -6.24 -7.62
C ASP A 113 -4.30 -6.41 -7.73
N PHE A 114 -4.73 -7.42 -8.47
CA PHE A 114 -6.14 -7.70 -8.70
C PHE A 114 -6.92 -8.11 -7.44
N ARG A 115 -6.23 -8.39 -6.33
CA ARG A 115 -6.85 -8.67 -5.04
C ARG A 115 -7.44 -7.40 -4.40
N ILE A 116 -7.00 -6.21 -4.86
CA ILE A 116 -7.44 -4.90 -4.37
C ILE A 116 -8.26 -4.23 -5.48
N PHE A 117 -9.53 -4.00 -5.24
CA PHE A 117 -10.49 -3.37 -6.18
C PHE A 117 -10.45 -3.94 -7.61
N GLY A 118 -10.08 -5.22 -7.77
CA GLY A 118 -9.94 -5.84 -9.10
C GLY A 118 -8.87 -5.21 -9.98
N GLY A 119 -7.89 -4.50 -9.42
CA GLY A 119 -6.88 -3.76 -10.17
C GLY A 119 -7.38 -2.45 -10.78
N ALA A 120 -8.50 -1.90 -10.29
CA ALA A 120 -9.09 -0.67 -10.80
C ALA A 120 -8.14 0.53 -10.67
N LEU A 121 -8.06 1.34 -11.72
CA LEU A 121 -7.22 2.52 -11.79
C LEU A 121 -7.91 3.72 -11.11
N GLY A 122 -7.44 4.08 -9.92
CA GLY A 122 -7.84 5.29 -9.20
C GLY A 122 -6.76 6.38 -9.26
N GLU A 123 -7.01 7.53 -8.63
CA GLU A 123 -6.07 8.66 -8.60
C GLU A 123 -4.71 8.27 -7.99
N ALA A 124 -4.71 7.68 -6.79
CA ALA A 124 -3.48 7.31 -6.10
C ALA A 124 -2.73 6.19 -6.86
N HIS A 125 -3.45 5.22 -7.40
CA HIS A 125 -2.94 4.17 -8.26
C HIS A 125 -2.21 4.75 -9.49
N ALA A 126 -2.87 5.64 -10.25
CA ALA A 126 -2.31 6.30 -11.42
C ALA A 126 -1.08 7.16 -11.05
N THR A 127 -1.15 7.91 -9.95
CA THR A 127 -0.03 8.74 -9.49
C THR A 127 1.21 7.92 -9.17
N LYS A 128 1.05 6.73 -8.59
CA LYS A 128 2.17 5.80 -8.34
C LYS A 128 2.82 5.34 -9.66
N ILE A 129 1.99 4.98 -10.65
CA ILE A 129 2.49 4.56 -11.97
C ILE A 129 3.24 5.71 -12.66
N HIS A 130 2.68 6.93 -12.68
CA HIS A 130 3.36 8.10 -13.24
C HIS A 130 4.71 8.35 -12.57
N LYS A 131 4.76 8.30 -11.25
CA LYS A 131 6.00 8.49 -10.49
C LYS A 131 7.08 7.47 -10.88
N ILE A 132 6.72 6.20 -11.02
CA ILE A 132 7.69 5.18 -11.40
C ILE A 132 8.14 5.32 -12.86
N MET A 133 7.27 5.80 -13.75
CA MET A 133 7.62 6.16 -15.13
C MET A 133 8.64 7.30 -15.16
N ASP A 134 8.40 8.38 -14.42
CA ASP A 134 9.31 9.52 -14.34
C ASP A 134 10.68 9.12 -13.77
N MET A 135 10.70 8.25 -12.76
CA MET A 135 11.94 7.71 -12.19
C MET A 135 12.70 6.86 -13.21
N ALA A 136 12.00 6.03 -13.99
CA ALA A 136 12.61 5.21 -15.05
C ALA A 136 13.23 6.08 -16.14
N ILE A 137 12.52 7.13 -16.59
CA ILE A 137 13.02 8.10 -17.57
C ILE A 137 14.26 8.82 -17.03
N ALA A 138 14.20 9.32 -15.81
CA ALA A 138 15.32 10.02 -15.18
C ALA A 138 16.57 9.14 -15.02
N ALA A 139 16.36 7.84 -14.76
CA ALA A 139 17.45 6.86 -14.65
C ALA A 139 17.95 6.33 -16.00
N GLY A 140 17.24 6.58 -17.10
CA GLY A 140 17.53 5.99 -18.39
C GLY A 140 17.40 4.46 -18.39
N ALA A 141 16.46 3.91 -17.60
CA ALA A 141 16.27 2.48 -17.40
C ALA A 141 14.90 2.02 -17.94
N PRO A 142 14.78 0.75 -18.34
CA PRO A 142 13.52 0.23 -18.83
C PRO A 142 12.44 0.16 -17.73
N LEU A 143 11.18 0.26 -18.14
CA LEU A 143 10.01 0.06 -17.32
C LEU A 143 9.23 -1.17 -17.80
N VAL A 144 8.90 -2.07 -16.88
CA VAL A 144 8.08 -3.26 -17.13
C VAL A 144 6.74 -3.13 -16.42
N SER A 145 5.67 -3.39 -17.15
CA SER A 145 4.29 -3.47 -16.62
C SER A 145 3.86 -4.94 -16.51
N LEU A 146 3.36 -5.34 -15.33
CA LEU A 146 2.90 -6.69 -15.02
C LEU A 146 1.41 -6.71 -14.63
#